data_edde125fb87dba5981dc0d5fd88284de
#
_entry.id   edde125fb87dba5981dc0d5fd88284de
#
_cell.length_a   1.000
_cell.length_b   1.000
_cell.length_c   1.000
_cell.angle_alpha   90.00
_cell.angle_beta   90.00
_cell.angle_gamma   90.00
#
_symmetry.space_group_name_H-M   'P 1'
#
loop_
_entity.id
_entity.type
_entity.pdbx_description
1 polymer ?
#
loop_
_entity_poly.entity_id
_entity_poly.type
_entity_poly.pdbx_seq_one_letter_code
_entity_poly.pdbx_strand_id
1 'polypeptide(L)'
;MSTPAPTAPEAFGPYQLLEKIATGGMAEVFRARAHGAMGFEKILVVKRILDQLARDDEFRDLFKNEARIAAELSHVNIVQVFELGQHEEHLYIAMEYVHGLDLARLATRARTVGDFPISLALFIVGEVLKALAYAHAHTDEQGHPLHLVHCDISPQNVLISFSGEVKLTDFGISRAAIQKADQNVIRGKYSFMSPEQAESRPLDGRSDLFSLGTMLYELLTGRRLFKASNRDDTLRRVVRAEVPSPRPYRKEISEELEGFLLKTLSKHPSDRWGDAQEMYEALSKIILSEGHRATNSDLSAYLRDVIEAANAATNPVAAARSPGAPRTVAPSPVVVLAIEASPPPRSIASPRQSLAALTVEWAGILAEAQGDVWERGEGSLLVVWTASNGFRETVSRVVSTAQALHRLTQQSGYRLSAGIAPGVARIRSDNHRPAEGWELAGPFYLARWMMNLSAHRGRLLLTEVGAKQIDAPTVMLGRIPIQGNRYINLHEVA
;
A
#
# COMPACT_ATOMS: atom_id res chain seq x y z
N MET A 1 10.64 -3.24 -21.87
CA MET A 1 11.36 -2.12 -21.25
C MET A 1 12.03 -2.68 -20.00
N SER A 2 13.34 -2.68 -19.97
CA SER A 2 14.15 -3.25 -18.88
C SER A 2 13.88 -2.52 -17.57
N THR A 3 13.53 -3.24 -16.54
CA THR A 3 13.48 -2.74 -15.16
C THR A 3 14.86 -2.20 -14.80
N PRO A 4 15.01 -0.96 -14.32
CA PRO A 4 16.31 -0.47 -13.88
C PRO A 4 16.81 -1.34 -12.71
N ALA A 5 18.08 -1.68 -12.73
CA ALA A 5 18.73 -2.40 -11.65
C ALA A 5 18.51 -1.67 -10.31
N PRO A 6 18.35 -2.39 -9.18
CA PRO A 6 18.21 -1.76 -7.89
C PRO A 6 19.46 -0.92 -7.60
N THR A 7 19.29 0.40 -7.51
CA THR A 7 20.31 1.31 -7.02
C THR A 7 20.64 0.95 -5.58
N ALA A 8 21.92 0.91 -5.23
CA ALA A 8 22.35 0.70 -3.85
C ALA A 8 21.61 1.69 -2.91
N PRO A 9 21.25 1.27 -1.69
CA PRO A 9 20.55 2.13 -0.75
C PRO A 9 21.32 3.43 -0.50
N GLU A 10 20.70 4.57 -0.77
CA GLU A 10 21.27 5.91 -0.62
C GLU A 10 21.03 6.42 0.80
N ALA A 11 22.07 6.89 1.50
CA ALA A 11 21.93 7.56 2.77
C ALA A 11 21.39 8.99 2.53
N PHE A 12 20.30 9.36 3.23
CA PHE A 12 19.66 10.65 3.12
C PHE A 12 19.22 11.15 4.52
N GLY A 13 20.08 11.91 5.17
CA GLY A 13 19.88 12.35 6.55
C GLY A 13 19.66 11.16 7.51
N PRO A 14 18.57 11.15 8.30
CA PRO A 14 18.25 10.04 9.20
C PRO A 14 17.64 8.82 8.49
N TYR A 15 17.48 8.88 7.16
CA TYR A 15 16.84 7.86 6.35
C TYR A 15 17.81 7.14 5.43
N GLN A 16 17.44 5.94 5.06
CA GLN A 16 18.05 5.17 3.99
C GLN A 16 17.00 5.01 2.87
N LEU A 17 17.25 5.64 1.71
CA LEU A 17 16.39 5.49 0.53
C LEU A 17 16.60 4.10 -0.07
N LEU A 18 15.54 3.30 -0.16
CA LEU A 18 15.61 1.91 -0.59
C LEU A 18 15.25 1.76 -2.07
N GLU A 19 14.17 2.42 -2.49
CA GLU A 19 13.59 2.27 -3.81
C GLU A 19 12.82 3.53 -4.21
N LYS A 20 13.00 3.98 -5.44
CA LYS A 20 12.19 5.06 -5.99
C LYS A 20 10.84 4.51 -6.43
N ILE A 21 9.75 4.93 -5.75
CA ILE A 21 8.38 4.49 -6.03
C ILE A 21 7.78 5.26 -7.20
N ALA A 22 8.02 6.59 -7.24
CA ALA A 22 7.47 7.46 -8.26
C ALA A 22 8.34 8.71 -8.47
N THR A 23 8.20 9.32 -9.65
CA THR A 23 8.69 10.67 -9.95
C THR A 23 7.50 11.49 -10.42
N GLY A 24 7.15 12.51 -9.66
CA GLY A 24 6.13 13.48 -10.00
C GLY A 24 6.73 14.75 -10.62
N GLY A 25 5.88 15.71 -10.97
CA GLY A 25 6.34 17.00 -11.51
C GLY A 25 7.05 17.90 -10.51
N MET A 26 6.99 17.57 -9.22
CA MET A 26 7.46 18.43 -8.13
C MET A 26 8.40 17.72 -7.19
N ALA A 27 8.30 16.40 -7.08
CA ALA A 27 9.04 15.62 -6.13
C ALA A 27 9.28 14.20 -6.64
N GLU A 28 10.33 13.60 -6.11
CA GLU A 28 10.59 12.17 -6.17
C GLU A 28 10.09 11.51 -4.89
N VAL A 29 9.48 10.34 -5.03
CA VAL A 29 8.92 9.57 -3.92
C VAL A 29 9.71 8.29 -3.74
N PHE A 30 10.28 8.10 -2.57
CA PHE A 30 11.10 6.95 -2.23
C PHE A 30 10.48 6.15 -1.10
N ARG A 31 10.50 4.83 -1.23
CA ARG A 31 10.40 3.98 -0.06
C ARG A 31 11.71 4.07 0.70
N ALA A 32 11.63 4.36 1.98
CA ALA A 32 12.79 4.61 2.81
C ALA A 32 12.70 3.86 4.14
N ARG A 33 13.82 3.77 4.82
CA ARG A 33 13.96 3.20 6.15
C ARG A 33 14.49 4.27 7.09
N ALA A 34 13.78 4.50 8.19
CA ALA A 34 14.29 5.28 9.30
C ALA A 34 15.00 4.36 10.30
N HIS A 35 16.15 4.79 10.80
CA HIS A 35 16.89 4.13 11.87
C HIS A 35 16.67 4.90 13.17
N GLY A 36 16.01 4.27 14.12
CA GLY A 36 15.81 4.83 15.46
C GLY A 36 16.83 4.34 16.48
N ALA A 37 16.72 4.84 17.71
CA ALA A 37 17.52 4.38 18.82
C ALA A 37 17.32 2.88 19.08
N MET A 38 18.34 2.22 19.61
CA MET A 38 18.32 0.77 19.95
C MET A 38 18.03 -0.15 18.76
N GLY A 39 18.32 0.30 17.52
CA GLY A 39 18.11 -0.52 16.33
C GLY A 39 16.65 -0.61 15.86
N PHE A 40 15.78 0.30 16.30
CA PHE A 40 14.43 0.41 15.76
C PHE A 40 14.51 0.84 14.29
N GLU A 41 13.82 0.11 13.42
CA GLU A 41 13.68 0.44 12.01
C GLU A 41 12.20 0.59 11.65
N LYS A 42 11.91 1.62 10.84
CA LYS A 42 10.56 1.86 10.33
C LYS A 42 10.61 2.10 8.84
N ILE A 43 9.80 1.36 8.10
CA ILE A 43 9.58 1.64 6.67
C ILE A 43 8.60 2.80 6.56
N LEU A 44 8.97 3.78 5.72
CA LEU A 44 8.21 4.99 5.47
C LEU A 44 8.42 5.47 4.04
N VAL A 45 7.78 6.55 3.67
CA VAL A 45 7.98 7.25 2.40
C VAL A 45 8.73 8.55 2.65
N VAL A 46 9.74 8.83 1.85
CA VAL A 46 10.39 10.15 1.74
C VAL A 46 10.01 10.76 0.39
N LYS A 47 9.29 11.89 0.42
CA LYS A 47 8.95 12.72 -0.73
C LYS A 47 9.94 13.86 -0.80
N ARG A 48 10.90 13.80 -1.71
CA ARG A 48 11.99 14.76 -1.89
C ARG A 48 11.67 15.71 -3.03
N ILE A 49 11.77 17.02 -2.79
CA ILE A 49 11.59 18.05 -3.82
C ILE A 49 12.62 17.89 -4.94
N LEU A 50 12.22 18.12 -6.18
CA LEU A 50 13.16 18.10 -7.33
C LEU A 50 14.15 19.27 -7.26
N ASP A 51 15.41 19.03 -7.61
CA ASP A 51 16.51 20.01 -7.58
C ASP A 51 16.18 21.30 -8.32
N GLN A 52 15.48 21.19 -9.44
CA GLN A 52 15.07 22.35 -10.26
C GLN A 52 14.09 23.27 -9.51
N LEU A 53 13.27 22.74 -8.61
CA LEU A 53 12.27 23.47 -7.83
C LEU A 53 12.77 23.83 -6.44
N ALA A 54 13.84 23.18 -5.96
CA ALA A 54 14.46 23.47 -4.68
C ALA A 54 15.07 24.88 -4.61
N ARG A 55 15.34 25.52 -5.77
CA ARG A 55 15.89 26.88 -5.91
C ARG A 55 14.81 27.96 -6.07
N ASP A 56 13.56 27.60 -6.24
CA ASP A 56 12.42 28.52 -6.34
C ASP A 56 11.82 28.72 -4.94
N ASP A 57 12.01 29.90 -4.35
CA ASP A 57 11.59 30.23 -2.99
C ASP A 57 10.06 30.12 -2.83
N GLU A 58 9.28 30.56 -3.83
CA GLU A 58 7.83 30.46 -3.79
C GLU A 58 7.38 28.99 -3.76
N PHE A 59 8.07 28.13 -4.52
CA PHE A 59 7.77 26.71 -4.52
C PHE A 59 8.19 26.03 -3.20
N ARG A 60 9.31 26.43 -2.61
CA ARG A 60 9.74 25.96 -1.28
C ARG A 60 8.71 26.30 -0.21
N ASP A 61 8.18 27.52 -0.24
CA ASP A 61 7.18 27.96 0.74
C ASP A 61 5.84 27.23 0.57
N LEU A 62 5.44 26.95 -0.66
CA LEU A 62 4.28 26.11 -0.95
C LEU A 62 4.46 24.69 -0.41
N PHE A 63 5.61 24.07 -0.65
CA PHE A 63 5.93 22.73 -0.18
C PHE A 63 5.96 22.65 1.35
N LYS A 64 6.53 23.68 2.02
CA LYS A 64 6.54 23.78 3.48
C LYS A 64 5.12 23.95 4.04
N ASN A 65 4.31 24.79 3.43
CA ASN A 65 2.94 25.03 3.87
C ASN A 65 2.08 23.78 3.75
N GLU A 66 2.20 23.05 2.63
CA GLU A 66 1.56 21.75 2.47
C GLU A 66 1.93 20.78 3.58
N ALA A 67 3.24 20.62 3.80
CA ALA A 67 3.72 19.71 4.82
C ALA A 67 3.21 20.06 6.22
N ARG A 68 3.12 21.36 6.56
CA ARG A 68 2.55 21.82 7.85
C ARG A 68 1.09 21.43 7.98
N ILE A 69 0.28 21.73 6.96
CA ILE A 69 -1.15 21.37 6.96
C ILE A 69 -1.32 19.84 7.08
N ALA A 70 -0.57 19.09 6.27
CA ALA A 70 -0.67 17.63 6.29
C ALA A 70 -0.20 17.00 7.62
N ALA A 71 0.75 17.64 8.32
CA ALA A 71 1.24 17.16 9.61
C ALA A 71 0.21 17.33 10.76
N GLU A 72 -0.69 18.33 10.65
CA GLU A 72 -1.77 18.55 11.63
C GLU A 72 -2.92 17.55 11.47
N LEU A 73 -3.05 16.93 10.28
CA LEU A 73 -4.12 15.98 9.99
C LEU A 73 -3.77 14.58 10.52
N SER A 74 -4.56 14.09 11.47
CA SER A 74 -4.44 12.72 12.00
C SER A 74 -5.77 11.99 11.90
N HIS A 75 -5.93 11.14 10.87
CA HIS A 75 -7.15 10.40 10.60
C HIS A 75 -6.83 9.06 9.93
N VAL A 76 -7.62 8.02 10.21
CA VAL A 76 -7.36 6.67 9.71
C VAL A 76 -7.35 6.61 8.17
N ASN A 77 -8.12 7.46 7.51
CA ASN A 77 -8.22 7.54 6.05
C ASN A 77 -7.34 8.64 5.42
N ILE A 78 -6.37 9.19 6.17
CA ILE A 78 -5.37 10.15 5.68
C ILE A 78 -3.99 9.56 5.89
N VAL A 79 -3.10 9.71 4.91
CA VAL A 79 -1.69 9.33 5.05
C VAL A 79 -1.03 10.22 6.08
N GLN A 80 -0.50 9.63 7.15
CA GLN A 80 0.11 10.38 8.23
C GLN A 80 1.46 10.96 7.78
N VAL A 81 1.62 12.27 7.90
CA VAL A 81 2.92 12.95 7.78
C VAL A 81 3.62 12.89 9.14
N PHE A 82 4.88 12.49 9.16
CA PHE A 82 5.69 12.36 10.37
C PHE A 82 6.60 13.56 10.56
N GLU A 83 7.15 14.08 9.46
CA GLU A 83 8.18 15.12 9.50
C GLU A 83 8.25 15.90 8.20
N LEU A 84 8.48 17.21 8.31
CA LEU A 84 9.04 18.05 7.25
C LEU A 84 10.49 18.34 7.64
N GLY A 85 11.42 17.95 6.80
CA GLY A 85 12.85 18.12 7.04
C GLY A 85 13.59 18.74 5.87
N GLN A 86 14.85 19.05 6.13
CA GLN A 86 15.81 19.46 5.11
C GLN A 86 17.09 18.65 5.27
N HIS A 87 17.57 18.08 4.18
CA HIS A 87 18.87 17.43 4.11
C HIS A 87 19.67 18.04 2.96
N GLU A 88 20.83 18.65 3.27
CA GLU A 88 21.58 19.49 2.34
C GLU A 88 20.69 20.58 1.72
N GLU A 89 20.62 20.64 0.39
CA GLU A 89 19.78 21.59 -0.36
C GLU A 89 18.32 21.14 -0.54
N HIS A 90 17.97 19.89 -0.13
CA HIS A 90 16.69 19.26 -0.44
C HIS A 90 15.72 19.31 0.73
N LEU A 91 14.55 19.90 0.50
CA LEU A 91 13.39 19.73 1.38
C LEU A 91 12.77 18.36 1.14
N TYR A 92 12.29 17.74 2.20
CA TYR A 92 11.59 16.47 2.12
C TYR A 92 10.45 16.38 3.12
N ILE A 93 9.48 15.54 2.81
CA ILE A 93 8.40 15.14 3.71
C ILE A 93 8.56 13.63 3.98
N ALA A 94 8.65 13.25 5.25
CA ALA A 94 8.59 11.86 5.68
C ALA A 94 7.16 11.51 6.09
N MET A 95 6.61 10.43 5.51
CA MET A 95 5.21 10.06 5.73
C MET A 95 5.01 8.55 5.79
N GLU A 96 3.83 8.12 6.17
CA GLU A 96 3.39 6.74 6.25
C GLU A 96 3.58 6.03 4.90
N TYR A 97 4.17 4.84 4.94
CA TYR A 97 4.19 3.93 3.79
C TYR A 97 2.93 3.08 3.77
N VAL A 98 2.05 3.33 2.82
CA VAL A 98 0.87 2.49 2.56
C VAL A 98 1.29 1.33 1.66
N HIS A 99 1.37 0.14 2.22
CA HIS A 99 1.73 -1.06 1.47
C HIS A 99 0.55 -1.52 0.61
N GLY A 100 0.51 -1.09 -0.65
CA GLY A 100 -0.62 -1.34 -1.54
C GLY A 100 -0.45 -0.71 -2.92
N LEU A 101 -1.58 -0.34 -3.53
CA LEU A 101 -1.66 0.34 -4.83
C LEU A 101 -2.45 1.64 -4.70
N ASP A 102 -2.19 2.59 -5.59
CA ASP A 102 -3.13 3.67 -5.83
C ASP A 102 -4.36 3.17 -6.61
N LEU A 103 -5.49 3.85 -6.44
CA LEU A 103 -6.76 3.47 -7.06
C LEU A 103 -6.69 3.54 -8.60
N ALA A 104 -5.83 4.37 -9.19
CA ALA A 104 -5.68 4.44 -10.65
C ALA A 104 -5.06 3.13 -11.20
N ARG A 105 -4.04 2.61 -10.52
CA ARG A 105 -3.43 1.32 -10.85
C ARG A 105 -4.42 0.17 -10.63
N LEU A 106 -5.16 0.20 -9.52
CA LEU A 106 -6.20 -0.80 -9.25
C LEU A 106 -7.28 -0.77 -10.32
N ALA A 107 -7.87 0.39 -10.62
CA ALA A 107 -8.92 0.54 -11.63
C ALA A 107 -8.45 0.14 -13.04
N THR A 108 -7.18 0.40 -13.36
CA THR A 108 -6.59 -0.02 -14.66
C THR A 108 -6.49 -1.53 -14.76
N ARG A 109 -6.01 -2.19 -13.72
CA ARG A 109 -5.88 -3.65 -13.66
C ARG A 109 -7.25 -4.34 -13.58
N ALA A 110 -8.20 -3.74 -12.85
CA ALA A 110 -9.56 -4.27 -12.72
C ALA A 110 -10.27 -4.49 -14.05
N ARG A 111 -9.94 -3.71 -15.08
CA ARG A 111 -10.48 -3.89 -16.45
C ARG A 111 -10.18 -5.25 -17.07
N THR A 112 -9.18 -5.96 -16.58
CA THR A 112 -8.87 -7.34 -17.04
C THR A 112 -9.79 -8.37 -16.40
N VAL A 113 -10.48 -8.03 -15.32
CA VAL A 113 -11.37 -8.90 -14.55
C VAL A 113 -12.85 -8.62 -14.87
N GLY A 114 -13.18 -7.38 -15.26
CA GLY A 114 -14.53 -6.93 -15.58
C GLY A 114 -14.81 -5.53 -15.04
N ASP A 115 -16.09 -5.26 -14.82
CA ASP A 115 -16.52 -3.98 -14.25
C ASP A 115 -16.14 -3.87 -12.78
N PHE A 116 -15.77 -2.67 -12.34
CA PHE A 116 -15.43 -2.42 -10.94
C PHE A 116 -16.68 -2.61 -10.06
N PRO A 117 -16.66 -3.43 -8.99
CA PRO A 117 -17.84 -3.69 -8.15
C PRO A 117 -18.43 -2.42 -7.56
N ILE A 118 -19.75 -2.19 -7.73
CA ILE A 118 -20.43 -0.99 -7.21
C ILE A 118 -20.22 -0.86 -5.70
N SER A 119 -20.43 -1.94 -4.95
CA SER A 119 -20.26 -1.94 -3.49
C SER A 119 -18.86 -1.49 -3.05
N LEU A 120 -17.80 -1.89 -3.78
CA LEU A 120 -16.42 -1.48 -3.48
C LEU A 120 -16.16 -0.03 -3.89
N ALA A 121 -16.74 0.45 -5.01
CA ALA A 121 -16.64 1.84 -5.42
C ALA A 121 -17.28 2.77 -4.37
N LEU A 122 -18.49 2.43 -3.90
CA LEU A 122 -19.19 3.19 -2.85
C LEU A 122 -18.44 3.14 -1.51
N PHE A 123 -17.88 1.98 -1.17
CA PHE A 123 -17.05 1.83 0.04
C PHE A 123 -15.83 2.76 -0.01
N ILE A 124 -15.06 2.74 -1.11
CA ILE A 124 -13.87 3.60 -1.28
C ILE A 124 -14.25 5.07 -1.18
N VAL A 125 -15.32 5.48 -1.87
CA VAL A 125 -15.80 6.87 -1.82
C VAL A 125 -16.25 7.26 -0.41
N GLY A 126 -16.92 6.36 0.30
CA GLY A 126 -17.29 6.57 1.70
C GLY A 126 -16.09 6.81 2.62
N GLU A 127 -15.01 6.02 2.46
CA GLU A 127 -13.78 6.21 3.23
C GLU A 127 -13.08 7.54 2.89
N VAL A 128 -13.06 7.94 1.61
CA VAL A 128 -12.53 9.25 1.19
C VAL A 128 -13.39 10.40 1.74
N LEU A 129 -14.72 10.27 1.76
CA LEU A 129 -15.61 11.28 2.34
C LEU A 129 -15.37 11.51 3.83
N LYS A 130 -15.07 10.44 4.60
CA LYS A 130 -14.68 10.58 6.01
C LYS A 130 -13.41 11.40 6.18
N ALA A 131 -12.40 11.14 5.31
CA ALA A 131 -11.16 11.92 5.30
C ALA A 131 -11.42 13.41 4.98
N LEU A 132 -12.26 13.69 3.96
CA LEU A 132 -12.61 15.04 3.56
C LEU A 132 -13.44 15.75 4.62
N ALA A 133 -14.44 15.09 5.22
CA ALA A 133 -15.24 15.68 6.30
C ALA A 133 -14.36 16.10 7.49
N TYR A 134 -13.41 15.24 7.87
CA TYR A 134 -12.44 15.55 8.91
C TYR A 134 -11.56 16.75 8.53
N ALA A 135 -10.99 16.77 7.32
CA ALA A 135 -10.08 17.84 6.89
C ALA A 135 -10.79 19.18 6.69
N HIS A 136 -11.99 19.18 6.07
CA HIS A 136 -12.76 20.41 5.84
C HIS A 136 -13.24 21.07 7.14
N ALA A 137 -13.49 20.26 8.20
CA ALA A 137 -13.90 20.73 9.52
C ALA A 137 -12.72 21.08 10.43
N HIS A 138 -11.46 20.91 9.96
CA HIS A 138 -10.28 21.11 10.80
C HIS A 138 -10.11 22.57 11.21
N THR A 139 -9.72 22.79 12.49
CA THR A 139 -9.54 24.11 13.08
C THR A 139 -8.13 24.27 13.61
N ASP A 140 -7.67 25.51 13.76
CA ASP A 140 -6.45 25.83 14.48
C ASP A 140 -6.60 25.59 16.00
N GLU A 141 -5.51 25.79 16.76
CA GLU A 141 -5.51 25.66 18.23
C GLU A 141 -6.49 26.61 18.93
N GLN A 142 -6.90 27.70 18.28
CA GLN A 142 -7.85 28.69 18.77
C GLN A 142 -9.30 28.35 18.37
N GLY A 143 -9.52 27.29 17.59
CA GLY A 143 -10.84 26.87 17.12
C GLY A 143 -11.33 27.60 15.86
N HIS A 144 -10.49 28.36 15.17
CA HIS A 144 -10.86 28.99 13.90
C HIS A 144 -10.76 27.98 12.74
N PRO A 145 -11.77 27.91 11.86
CA PRO A 145 -11.73 27.00 10.71
C PRO A 145 -10.56 27.29 9.77
N LEU A 146 -9.77 26.28 9.47
CA LEU A 146 -8.64 26.40 8.53
C LEU A 146 -9.08 26.39 7.04
N HIS A 147 -10.36 26.10 6.76
CA HIS A 147 -10.92 26.04 5.41
C HIS A 147 -10.06 25.21 4.44
N LEU A 148 -9.57 24.06 4.93
CA LEU A 148 -8.71 23.20 4.14
C LEU A 148 -9.50 22.61 2.97
N VAL A 149 -8.93 22.72 1.78
CA VAL A 149 -9.45 22.10 0.55
C VAL A 149 -8.32 21.27 -0.04
N HIS A 150 -8.59 20.03 -0.39
CA HIS A 150 -7.57 19.13 -0.93
C HIS A 150 -7.09 19.56 -2.32
N CYS A 151 -8.00 20.00 -3.16
CA CYS A 151 -7.78 20.50 -4.52
C CYS A 151 -7.19 19.49 -5.54
N ASP A 152 -6.79 18.29 -5.18
CA ASP A 152 -6.21 17.27 -6.08
C ASP A 152 -6.79 15.87 -5.81
N ILE A 153 -8.10 15.79 -5.62
CA ILE A 153 -8.79 14.50 -5.51
C ILE A 153 -8.73 13.80 -6.85
N SER A 154 -8.03 12.67 -6.88
CA SER A 154 -7.86 11.85 -8.09
C SER A 154 -7.54 10.40 -7.69
N PRO A 155 -7.74 9.41 -8.57
CA PRO A 155 -7.44 8.01 -8.25
C PRO A 155 -5.97 7.75 -7.90
N GLN A 156 -5.04 8.61 -8.30
CA GLN A 156 -3.62 8.50 -7.95
C GLN A 156 -3.35 8.85 -6.48
N ASN A 157 -4.17 9.73 -5.91
CA ASN A 157 -4.03 10.21 -4.53
C ASN A 157 -4.89 9.42 -3.53
N VAL A 158 -5.61 8.39 -3.98
CA VAL A 158 -6.32 7.43 -3.13
C VAL A 158 -5.51 6.14 -3.09
N LEU A 159 -4.89 5.85 -1.95
CA LEU A 159 -4.08 4.66 -1.72
C LEU A 159 -4.92 3.56 -1.08
N ILE A 160 -4.77 2.34 -1.57
CA ILE A 160 -5.48 1.15 -1.06
C ILE A 160 -4.43 0.15 -0.61
N SER A 161 -4.40 -0.13 0.70
CA SER A 161 -3.48 -1.12 1.25
C SER A 161 -3.89 -2.54 0.87
N PHE A 162 -2.94 -3.48 0.90
CA PHE A 162 -3.26 -4.91 0.71
C PHE A 162 -4.15 -5.48 1.81
N SER A 163 -4.32 -4.79 2.94
CA SER A 163 -5.33 -5.11 3.97
C SER A 163 -6.70 -4.49 3.68
N GLY A 164 -6.85 -3.72 2.59
CA GLY A 164 -8.09 -3.08 2.17
C GLY A 164 -8.38 -1.73 2.84
N GLU A 165 -7.39 -1.13 3.52
CA GLU A 165 -7.51 0.22 4.06
C GLU A 165 -7.45 1.24 2.92
N VAL A 166 -8.27 2.29 3.01
CA VAL A 166 -8.30 3.38 2.04
C VAL A 166 -7.74 4.63 2.69
N LYS A 167 -6.73 5.24 2.08
CA LYS A 167 -6.07 6.44 2.60
C LYS A 167 -5.90 7.48 1.51
N LEU A 168 -6.23 8.72 1.83
CA LEU A 168 -6.03 9.89 0.99
C LEU A 168 -4.65 10.49 1.27
N THR A 169 -3.90 10.83 0.22
CA THR A 169 -2.55 11.41 0.30
C THR A 169 -2.47 12.73 -0.45
N ASP A 170 -1.41 13.48 -0.25
CA ASP A 170 -1.10 14.72 -0.97
C ASP A 170 -2.13 15.85 -0.78
N PHE A 171 -2.43 16.19 0.49
CA PHE A 171 -3.23 17.38 0.83
C PHE A 171 -2.49 18.66 0.47
N GLY A 172 -3.12 19.55 -0.29
CA GLY A 172 -2.82 20.98 -0.29
C GLY A 172 -1.77 21.55 -1.25
N ILE A 173 -1.05 20.78 -2.11
CA ILE A 173 -0.01 21.36 -3.02
C ILE A 173 -0.58 22.21 -4.17
N SER A 174 -1.84 22.09 -4.48
CA SER A 174 -2.29 22.14 -5.86
C SER A 174 -2.51 23.52 -6.45
N ARG A 175 -2.79 24.59 -5.73
CA ARG A 175 -3.26 25.82 -6.36
C ARG A 175 -2.18 26.62 -7.11
N ALA A 176 -1.02 26.81 -6.51
CA ALA A 176 0.07 27.55 -7.14
C ALA A 176 0.99 26.66 -7.98
N ALA A 177 1.11 25.39 -7.57
CA ALA A 177 1.91 24.40 -8.27
C ALA A 177 1.30 23.95 -9.61
N ILE A 178 -0.03 23.88 -9.71
CA ILE A 178 -0.73 23.60 -10.99
C ILE A 178 -0.51 24.74 -12.01
N GLN A 179 -0.34 25.96 -11.56
CA GLN A 179 -0.09 27.10 -12.46
C GLN A 179 1.33 27.13 -13.04
N LYS A 180 2.33 26.59 -12.32
CA LYS A 180 3.75 26.64 -12.69
C LYS A 180 4.34 25.31 -13.20
N ALA A 181 3.73 24.17 -12.91
CA ALA A 181 4.30 22.89 -13.30
C ALA A 181 4.27 22.67 -14.82
N ASP A 182 5.35 22.07 -15.31
CA ASP A 182 5.57 21.75 -16.71
C ASP A 182 4.34 21.02 -17.31
N GLN A 183 3.82 21.54 -18.42
CA GLN A 183 2.58 21.11 -19.08
C GLN A 183 2.55 19.60 -19.42
N ASN A 184 3.69 18.93 -19.45
CA ASN A 184 3.81 17.51 -19.78
C ASN A 184 3.52 16.56 -18.60
N VAL A 185 3.67 16.99 -17.34
CA VAL A 185 3.56 16.17 -16.14
C VAL A 185 2.13 16.08 -15.63
N ILE A 186 1.28 17.05 -15.93
CA ILE A 186 -0.10 17.17 -15.40
C ILE A 186 -1.15 16.48 -16.29
N ARG A 187 -0.76 15.82 -17.38
CA ARG A 187 -1.65 15.33 -18.46
C ARG A 187 -2.85 14.46 -18.05
N GLY A 188 -2.94 13.95 -16.84
CA GLY A 188 -4.08 13.13 -16.37
C GLY A 188 -4.97 13.81 -15.32
N LYS A 189 -4.50 14.85 -14.65
CA LYS A 189 -5.16 15.46 -13.48
C LYS A 189 -6.25 16.47 -13.84
N TYR A 190 -6.13 17.16 -14.96
CA TYR A 190 -7.13 18.16 -15.40
C TYR A 190 -8.57 17.62 -15.50
N SER A 191 -8.74 16.33 -15.80
CA SER A 191 -10.06 15.71 -15.95
C SER A 191 -10.82 15.50 -14.64
N PHE A 192 -10.16 15.67 -13.49
CA PHE A 192 -10.76 15.58 -12.17
C PHE A 192 -11.01 16.95 -11.53
N MET A 193 -10.53 18.05 -12.14
CA MET A 193 -10.77 19.40 -11.63
C MET A 193 -12.25 19.72 -11.58
N SER A 194 -12.65 20.55 -10.62
CA SER A 194 -13.97 21.16 -10.62
C SER A 194 -14.05 22.33 -11.63
N PRO A 195 -15.26 22.72 -12.08
CA PRO A 195 -15.44 23.89 -12.96
C PRO A 195 -14.80 25.16 -12.40
N GLU A 196 -14.98 25.42 -11.09
CA GLU A 196 -14.40 26.58 -10.41
C GLU A 196 -12.87 26.53 -10.34
N GLN A 197 -12.27 25.34 -10.23
CA GLN A 197 -10.81 25.18 -10.32
C GLN A 197 -10.30 25.51 -11.73
N ALA A 198 -10.98 24.96 -12.75
CA ALA A 198 -10.62 25.18 -14.15
C ALA A 198 -10.76 26.67 -14.57
N GLU A 199 -11.69 27.40 -13.94
CA GLU A 199 -11.92 28.83 -14.15
C GLU A 199 -11.15 29.74 -13.18
N SER A 200 -10.29 29.19 -12.31
CA SER A 200 -9.53 29.92 -11.29
C SER A 200 -10.41 30.76 -10.34
N ARG A 201 -11.64 30.34 -10.10
CA ARG A 201 -12.57 30.96 -9.14
C ARG A 201 -12.22 30.57 -7.68
N PRO A 202 -12.77 31.28 -6.67
CA PRO A 202 -12.63 30.88 -5.27
C PRO A 202 -13.09 29.44 -5.04
N LEU A 203 -12.33 28.69 -4.22
CA LEU A 203 -12.57 27.27 -3.95
C LEU A 203 -13.02 27.09 -2.51
N ASP A 204 -13.90 26.11 -2.31
CA ASP A 204 -14.24 25.54 -1.01
C ASP A 204 -14.30 24.00 -1.09
N GLY A 205 -14.63 23.33 0.00
CA GLY A 205 -14.66 21.87 0.08
C GLY A 205 -15.55 21.19 -0.97
N ARG A 206 -16.53 21.91 -1.53
CA ARG A 206 -17.42 21.36 -2.58
C ARG A 206 -16.70 21.13 -3.91
N SER A 207 -15.52 21.75 -4.11
CA SER A 207 -14.62 21.42 -5.24
C SER A 207 -14.08 20.00 -5.15
N ASP A 208 -13.71 19.55 -3.94
CA ASP A 208 -13.24 18.17 -3.71
C ASP A 208 -14.39 17.17 -3.92
N LEU A 209 -15.62 17.52 -3.55
CA LEU A 209 -16.80 16.68 -3.77
C LEU A 209 -17.05 16.45 -5.26
N PHE A 210 -16.92 17.47 -6.10
CA PHE A 210 -17.04 17.34 -7.56
C PHE A 210 -15.96 16.39 -8.11
N SER A 211 -14.71 16.55 -7.68
CA SER A 211 -13.60 15.69 -8.10
C SER A 211 -13.83 14.23 -7.68
N LEU A 212 -14.35 14.03 -6.46
CA LEU A 212 -14.74 12.71 -5.96
C LEU A 212 -15.90 12.10 -6.75
N GLY A 213 -16.90 12.91 -7.12
CA GLY A 213 -18.00 12.51 -8.02
C GLY A 213 -17.50 12.07 -9.39
N THR A 214 -16.54 12.81 -9.97
CA THR A 214 -15.88 12.44 -11.24
C THR A 214 -15.19 11.08 -11.11
N MET A 215 -14.48 10.86 -10.01
CA MET A 215 -13.82 9.58 -9.72
C MET A 215 -14.84 8.43 -9.59
N LEU A 216 -15.92 8.64 -8.86
CA LEU A 216 -16.99 7.64 -8.71
C LEU A 216 -17.64 7.31 -10.05
N TYR A 217 -17.97 8.32 -10.86
CA TYR A 217 -18.52 8.11 -12.20
C TYR A 217 -17.61 7.21 -13.06
N GLU A 218 -16.30 7.51 -13.06
CA GLU A 218 -15.33 6.73 -13.83
C GLU A 218 -15.15 5.30 -13.31
N LEU A 219 -15.23 5.08 -11.99
CA LEU A 219 -15.20 3.73 -11.39
C LEU A 219 -16.44 2.92 -11.77
N LEU A 220 -17.63 3.55 -11.71
CA LEU A 220 -18.91 2.88 -11.99
C LEU A 220 -19.09 2.54 -13.46
N THR A 221 -18.65 3.43 -14.37
CA THR A 221 -18.90 3.28 -15.81
C THR A 221 -17.72 2.73 -16.60
N GLY A 222 -16.52 2.71 -15.99
CA GLY A 222 -15.26 2.40 -16.69
C GLY A 222 -14.86 3.47 -17.73
N ARG A 223 -15.58 4.60 -17.83
CA ARG A 223 -15.41 5.64 -18.85
C ARG A 223 -14.85 6.91 -18.26
N ARG A 224 -13.96 7.56 -19.00
CA ARG A 224 -13.42 8.86 -18.64
C ARG A 224 -14.48 9.94 -18.91
N LEU A 225 -14.90 10.65 -17.82
CA LEU A 225 -16.00 11.63 -17.92
C LEU A 225 -15.60 12.87 -18.73
N PHE A 226 -14.55 13.57 -18.32
CA PHE A 226 -14.17 14.84 -18.93
C PHE A 226 -12.90 14.79 -19.78
N LYS A 227 -12.15 13.67 -19.78
CA LYS A 227 -10.90 13.56 -20.52
C LYS A 227 -11.10 13.71 -22.03
N ALA A 228 -10.31 14.60 -22.64
CA ALA A 228 -10.23 14.78 -24.08
C ALA A 228 -8.82 14.50 -24.61
N SER A 229 -8.60 14.76 -25.91
CA SER A 229 -7.32 14.51 -26.58
C SER A 229 -6.20 15.45 -26.12
N ASN A 230 -6.55 16.67 -25.69
CA ASN A 230 -5.63 17.68 -25.21
C ASN A 230 -6.15 18.36 -23.93
N ARG A 231 -5.31 19.22 -23.33
CA ARG A 231 -5.60 19.95 -22.10
C ARG A 231 -6.81 20.87 -22.25
N ASP A 232 -6.80 21.72 -23.28
CA ASP A 232 -7.79 22.78 -23.42
C ASP A 232 -9.18 22.22 -23.67
N ASP A 233 -9.29 21.15 -24.45
CA ASP A 233 -10.55 20.44 -24.65
C ASP A 233 -11.02 19.76 -23.38
N THR A 234 -10.10 19.21 -22.58
CA THR A 234 -10.43 18.64 -21.27
C THR A 234 -10.97 19.70 -20.33
N LEU A 235 -10.28 20.85 -20.20
CA LEU A 235 -10.74 21.96 -19.36
C LEU A 235 -12.09 22.52 -19.85
N ARG A 236 -12.30 22.65 -21.18
CA ARG A 236 -13.61 23.05 -21.72
C ARG A 236 -14.73 22.10 -21.32
N ARG A 237 -14.50 20.78 -21.32
CA ARG A 237 -15.49 19.80 -20.86
C ARG A 237 -15.78 19.93 -19.38
N VAL A 238 -14.74 20.09 -18.55
CA VAL A 238 -14.88 20.32 -17.11
C VAL A 238 -15.72 21.57 -16.83
N VAL A 239 -15.42 22.69 -17.48
CA VAL A 239 -16.16 23.97 -17.29
C VAL A 239 -17.63 23.85 -17.72
N ARG A 240 -17.92 23.07 -18.76
CA ARG A 240 -19.32 22.83 -19.17
C ARG A 240 -20.04 21.94 -18.16
N ALA A 241 -19.34 21.00 -17.54
CA ALA A 241 -19.87 20.01 -16.60
C ALA A 241 -21.09 19.25 -17.14
N GLU A 242 -21.09 18.95 -18.45
CA GLU A 242 -22.14 18.15 -19.07
C GLU A 242 -21.92 16.67 -18.71
N VAL A 243 -22.74 16.14 -17.80
CA VAL A 243 -22.62 14.79 -17.27
C VAL A 243 -23.71 13.91 -17.90
N PRO A 244 -23.33 12.93 -18.74
CA PRO A 244 -24.29 11.99 -19.29
C PRO A 244 -24.76 11.02 -18.20
N SER A 245 -26.02 10.52 -18.34
CA SER A 245 -26.50 9.45 -17.48
C SER A 245 -25.53 8.26 -17.46
N PRO A 246 -25.18 7.70 -16.29
CA PRO A 246 -24.33 6.52 -16.18
C PRO A 246 -25.07 5.20 -16.51
N ARG A 247 -26.41 5.16 -16.38
CA ARG A 247 -27.23 3.96 -16.51
C ARG A 247 -27.20 3.30 -17.90
N PRO A 248 -27.09 4.05 -19.05
CA PRO A 248 -26.87 3.41 -20.34
C PRO A 248 -25.58 2.62 -20.45
N TYR A 249 -24.58 2.94 -19.62
CA TYR A 249 -23.29 2.25 -19.60
C TYR A 249 -23.28 1.08 -18.59
N ARG A 250 -24.11 1.19 -17.54
CA ARG A 250 -24.20 0.18 -16.49
C ARG A 250 -25.61 0.13 -15.89
N LYS A 251 -26.37 -0.89 -16.25
CA LYS A 251 -27.78 -1.03 -15.91
C LYS A 251 -28.04 -1.25 -14.41
N GLU A 252 -27.04 -1.75 -13.67
CA GLU A 252 -27.13 -2.00 -12.24
C GLU A 252 -27.10 -0.72 -11.39
N ILE A 253 -26.81 0.44 -12.00
CA ILE A 253 -26.89 1.72 -11.32
C ILE A 253 -28.37 2.08 -11.15
N SER A 254 -28.81 2.23 -9.90
CA SER A 254 -30.15 2.64 -9.55
C SER A 254 -30.43 4.10 -9.89
N GLU A 255 -31.69 4.50 -9.90
CA GLU A 255 -32.09 5.92 -10.06
C GLU A 255 -31.61 6.79 -8.90
N GLU A 256 -31.58 6.22 -7.69
CA GLU A 256 -31.13 6.91 -6.49
C GLU A 256 -29.61 7.19 -6.55
N LEU A 257 -28.81 6.19 -6.94
CA LEU A 257 -27.36 6.35 -7.12
C LEU A 257 -27.03 7.29 -8.29
N GLU A 258 -27.77 7.25 -9.38
CA GLU A 258 -27.66 8.22 -10.48
C GLU A 258 -27.97 9.64 -10.00
N GLY A 259 -29.07 9.85 -9.28
CA GLY A 259 -29.45 11.15 -8.71
C GLY A 259 -28.37 11.71 -7.77
N PHE A 260 -27.81 10.86 -6.91
CA PHE A 260 -26.68 11.19 -6.04
C PHE A 260 -25.49 11.70 -6.87
N LEU A 261 -25.12 10.97 -7.91
CA LEU A 261 -23.99 11.28 -8.78
C LEU A 261 -24.19 12.58 -9.54
N LEU A 262 -25.37 12.79 -10.14
CA LEU A 262 -25.68 14.00 -10.90
C LEU A 262 -25.73 15.24 -9.99
N LYS A 263 -26.26 15.14 -8.76
CA LYS A 263 -26.18 16.22 -7.77
C LYS A 263 -24.73 16.55 -7.43
N THR A 264 -23.89 15.53 -7.17
CA THR A 264 -22.47 15.73 -6.85
C THR A 264 -21.71 16.44 -7.96
N LEU A 265 -22.05 16.15 -9.23
CA LEU A 265 -21.42 16.66 -10.44
C LEU A 265 -22.12 17.92 -11.00
N SER A 266 -23.01 18.55 -10.23
CA SER A 266 -23.63 19.82 -10.62
C SER A 266 -22.57 20.89 -10.88
N LYS A 267 -22.79 21.69 -11.94
CA LYS A 267 -21.83 22.71 -12.36
C LYS A 267 -21.58 23.76 -11.28
N HIS A 268 -22.65 24.25 -10.65
CA HIS A 268 -22.56 25.27 -9.61
C HIS A 268 -22.39 24.62 -8.25
N PRO A 269 -21.41 25.06 -7.43
CA PRO A 269 -21.21 24.52 -6.08
C PRO A 269 -22.45 24.58 -5.19
N SER A 270 -23.33 25.60 -5.36
CA SER A 270 -24.60 25.74 -4.63
C SER A 270 -25.59 24.60 -4.86
N ASP A 271 -25.48 23.90 -5.99
CA ASP A 271 -26.41 22.84 -6.39
C ASP A 271 -25.91 21.45 -5.97
N ARG A 272 -24.70 21.39 -5.41
CA ARG A 272 -24.08 20.17 -4.86
C ARG A 272 -24.52 19.91 -3.43
N TRP A 273 -23.88 18.95 -2.78
CA TRP A 273 -23.94 18.72 -1.33
C TRP A 273 -23.29 19.89 -0.61
N GLY A 274 -23.82 20.27 0.55
CA GLY A 274 -23.32 21.42 1.31
C GLY A 274 -21.89 21.20 1.82
N ASP A 275 -21.61 19.97 2.27
CA ASP A 275 -20.28 19.55 2.73
C ASP A 275 -20.07 18.04 2.55
N ALA A 276 -18.87 17.55 2.94
CA ALA A 276 -18.51 16.14 2.82
C ALA A 276 -19.31 15.24 3.77
N GLN A 277 -19.75 15.75 4.92
CA GLN A 277 -20.56 15.01 5.89
C GLN A 277 -21.96 14.76 5.34
N GLU A 278 -22.62 15.79 4.78
CA GLU A 278 -23.94 15.64 4.13
C GLU A 278 -23.88 14.64 2.99
N MET A 279 -22.83 14.72 2.16
CA MET A 279 -22.61 13.78 1.07
C MET A 279 -22.41 12.34 1.57
N TYR A 280 -21.64 12.15 2.65
CA TYR A 280 -21.41 10.85 3.27
C TYR A 280 -22.72 10.24 3.82
N GLU A 281 -23.56 11.04 4.47
CA GLU A 281 -24.85 10.59 4.99
C GLU A 281 -25.81 10.17 3.87
N ALA A 282 -25.84 10.92 2.76
CA ALA A 282 -26.64 10.57 1.59
C ALA A 282 -26.14 9.27 0.95
N LEU A 283 -24.81 9.12 0.78
CA LEU A 283 -24.19 7.88 0.27
C LEU A 283 -24.50 6.67 1.18
N SER A 284 -24.44 6.86 2.50
CA SER A 284 -24.70 5.81 3.48
C SER A 284 -26.15 5.31 3.41
N LYS A 285 -27.11 6.19 3.13
CA LYS A 285 -28.52 5.80 2.92
C LYS A 285 -28.66 4.88 1.69
N ILE A 286 -28.01 5.23 0.57
CA ILE A 286 -28.00 4.41 -0.65
C ILE A 286 -27.35 3.05 -0.39
N ILE A 287 -26.20 3.02 0.29
CA ILE A 287 -25.52 1.78 0.66
C ILE A 287 -26.42 0.86 1.48
N LEU A 288 -27.19 1.42 2.40
CA LEU A 288 -28.10 0.65 3.26
C LEU A 288 -29.36 0.20 2.52
N SER A 289 -30.01 1.10 1.74
CA SER A 289 -31.25 0.80 1.03
C SER A 289 -31.05 -0.21 -0.10
N GLU A 290 -29.92 -0.15 -0.80
CA GLU A 290 -29.61 -1.04 -1.92
C GLU A 290 -28.81 -2.30 -1.50
N GLY A 291 -28.46 -2.42 -0.23
CA GLY A 291 -27.74 -3.58 0.30
C GLY A 291 -26.27 -3.67 -0.14
N HIS A 292 -25.66 -2.57 -0.57
CA HIS A 292 -24.26 -2.50 -0.95
C HIS A 292 -23.35 -2.60 0.29
N ARG A 293 -23.04 -3.83 0.71
CA ARG A 293 -22.14 -4.06 1.85
C ARG A 293 -20.76 -4.43 1.36
N ALA A 294 -19.78 -3.62 1.73
CA ALA A 294 -18.38 -3.90 1.50
C ALA A 294 -17.55 -3.50 2.72
N THR A 295 -16.46 -4.22 2.93
CA THR A 295 -15.53 -4.04 4.05
C THR A 295 -14.09 -3.98 3.54
N ASN A 296 -13.15 -3.61 4.41
CA ASN A 296 -11.72 -3.70 4.10
C ASN A 296 -11.34 -5.12 3.63
N SER A 297 -11.94 -6.16 4.21
CA SER A 297 -11.66 -7.55 3.83
C SER A 297 -12.10 -7.85 2.39
N ASP A 298 -13.26 -7.33 1.97
CA ASP A 298 -13.76 -7.50 0.60
C ASP A 298 -12.88 -6.76 -0.41
N LEU A 299 -12.45 -5.53 -0.06
CA LEU A 299 -11.54 -4.75 -0.90
C LEU A 299 -10.16 -5.42 -1.00
N SER A 300 -9.64 -5.97 0.10
CA SER A 300 -8.42 -6.76 0.13
C SER A 300 -8.51 -8.01 -0.74
N ALA A 301 -9.63 -8.73 -0.70
CA ALA A 301 -9.87 -9.89 -1.55
C ALA A 301 -9.90 -9.51 -3.04
N TYR A 302 -10.68 -8.48 -3.38
CA TYR A 302 -10.78 -7.98 -4.74
C TYR A 302 -9.42 -7.51 -5.31
N LEU A 303 -8.62 -6.80 -4.48
CA LEU A 303 -7.28 -6.37 -4.88
C LEU A 303 -6.38 -7.56 -5.27
N ARG A 304 -6.44 -8.65 -4.51
CA ARG A 304 -5.71 -9.89 -4.83
C ARG A 304 -6.17 -10.49 -6.14
N ASP A 305 -7.49 -10.64 -6.32
CA ASP A 305 -8.05 -11.23 -7.54
C ASP A 305 -7.66 -10.43 -8.79
N VAL A 306 -7.69 -9.09 -8.70
CA VAL A 306 -7.28 -8.19 -9.79
C VAL A 306 -5.79 -8.32 -10.11
N ILE A 307 -4.93 -8.44 -9.11
CA ILE A 307 -3.49 -8.63 -9.32
C ILE A 307 -3.21 -9.98 -9.96
N GLU A 308 -3.84 -11.05 -9.47
CA GLU A 308 -3.71 -12.40 -10.04
C GLU A 308 -4.12 -12.43 -11.51
N ALA A 309 -5.26 -11.83 -11.86
CA ALA A 309 -5.74 -11.78 -13.24
C ALA A 309 -4.85 -10.94 -14.16
N ALA A 310 -4.37 -9.78 -13.70
CA ALA A 310 -3.48 -8.92 -14.49
C ALA A 310 -2.16 -9.62 -14.82
N ASN A 311 -1.62 -10.40 -13.88
CA ASN A 311 -0.37 -11.13 -14.09
C ASN A 311 -0.55 -12.35 -14.99
N ALA A 312 -1.71 -13.01 -14.93
CA ALA A 312 -2.07 -14.07 -15.89
C ALA A 312 -2.16 -13.54 -17.34
N ALA A 313 -2.67 -12.32 -17.53
CA ALA A 313 -2.80 -11.69 -18.85
C ALA A 313 -1.46 -11.25 -19.46
N THR A 314 -0.46 -10.91 -18.64
CA THR A 314 0.86 -10.46 -19.11
C THR A 314 1.81 -11.59 -19.46
N ASN A 315 1.47 -12.86 -19.18
CA ASN A 315 2.32 -14.02 -19.45
C ASN A 315 1.59 -15.08 -20.31
N PRO A 316 1.30 -14.79 -21.62
CA PRO A 316 0.53 -15.69 -22.48
C PRO A 316 1.21 -17.04 -22.76
N VAL A 317 2.51 -17.17 -22.52
CA VAL A 317 3.24 -18.44 -22.67
C VAL A 317 2.83 -19.46 -21.58
N ALA A 318 2.34 -19.00 -20.43
CA ALA A 318 1.77 -19.86 -19.39
C ALA A 318 0.32 -20.28 -19.71
N ALA A 319 -0.44 -19.46 -20.43
CA ALA A 319 -1.84 -19.72 -20.79
C ALA A 319 -2.03 -20.73 -21.96
N ALA A 320 -1.00 -20.94 -22.79
CA ALA A 320 -1.10 -21.81 -23.97
C ALA A 320 -0.95 -23.31 -23.67
N ARG A 321 -0.86 -23.72 -22.42
CA ARG A 321 -0.74 -25.14 -22.03
C ARG A 321 -1.84 -25.59 -21.06
N SER A 322 -3.11 -25.37 -21.38
CA SER A 322 -4.20 -26.27 -20.90
C SER A 322 -5.57 -25.82 -21.43
N PRO A 323 -6.28 -26.65 -22.20
CA PRO A 323 -7.73 -26.56 -22.34
C PRO A 323 -8.35 -27.29 -21.13
N GLY A 324 -8.69 -26.57 -20.09
CA GLY A 324 -9.37 -27.12 -18.93
C GLY A 324 -9.63 -26.03 -17.89
N ALA A 325 -10.85 -26.02 -17.36
CA ALA A 325 -11.37 -25.06 -16.39
C ALA A 325 -10.38 -24.63 -15.30
N PRO A 326 -10.54 -23.40 -14.70
CA PRO A 326 -9.66 -22.91 -13.65
C PRO A 326 -9.67 -23.93 -12.49
N ARG A 327 -8.58 -24.66 -12.32
CA ARG A 327 -8.36 -25.47 -11.12
C ARG A 327 -8.15 -24.49 -9.98
N THR A 328 -9.19 -24.28 -9.19
CA THR A 328 -9.07 -23.66 -7.87
C THR A 328 -8.09 -24.50 -7.07
N VAL A 329 -6.86 -23.98 -6.88
CA VAL A 329 -5.88 -24.64 -6.04
C VAL A 329 -6.40 -24.59 -4.61
N ALA A 330 -6.72 -25.74 -4.05
CA ALA A 330 -7.23 -25.82 -2.69
C ALA A 330 -6.17 -25.24 -1.71
N PRO A 331 -6.61 -24.51 -0.67
CA PRO A 331 -5.70 -24.04 0.36
C PRO A 331 -4.98 -25.23 1.01
N SER A 332 -3.65 -25.16 1.04
CA SER A 332 -2.81 -26.22 1.63
C SER A 332 -2.17 -25.74 2.94
N PRO A 333 -2.06 -26.60 3.95
CA PRO A 333 -1.33 -26.24 5.16
C PRO A 333 0.16 -26.09 4.85
N VAL A 334 0.75 -24.99 5.33
CA VAL A 334 2.16 -24.64 5.11
C VAL A 334 2.83 -24.18 6.38
N VAL A 335 4.16 -24.28 6.42
CA VAL A 335 4.98 -23.62 7.42
C VAL A 335 5.99 -22.75 6.71
N VAL A 336 6.02 -21.46 7.04
CA VAL A 336 6.91 -20.48 6.46
C VAL A 336 8.01 -20.13 7.45
N LEU A 337 9.25 -20.12 6.97
CA LEU A 337 10.44 -19.67 7.70
C LEU A 337 11.04 -18.48 6.96
N ALA A 338 11.09 -17.33 7.61
CA ALA A 338 11.85 -16.17 7.16
C ALA A 338 13.10 -16.03 8.03
N ILE A 339 14.27 -15.89 7.42
CA ILE A 339 15.56 -15.75 8.10
C ILE A 339 16.38 -14.61 7.54
N GLU A 340 17.14 -13.95 8.42
CA GLU A 340 18.09 -12.91 8.06
C GLU A 340 19.33 -13.00 8.94
N ALA A 341 20.53 -12.95 8.33
CA ALA A 341 21.80 -12.84 9.03
C ALA A 341 22.23 -11.36 9.10
N SER A 342 22.60 -10.92 10.28
CA SER A 342 23.14 -9.59 10.52
C SER A 342 24.53 -9.66 11.12
N PRO A 343 25.44 -8.70 10.81
CA PRO A 343 26.76 -8.65 11.44
C PRO A 343 26.63 -8.41 12.95
N PRO A 344 27.62 -8.85 13.73
CA PRO A 344 27.65 -8.59 15.17
C PRO A 344 27.80 -7.09 15.45
N PRO A 345 27.38 -6.60 16.63
CA PRO A 345 27.69 -5.23 17.05
C PRO A 345 29.18 -4.97 17.03
N ARG A 346 29.58 -3.71 16.76
CA ARG A 346 30.96 -3.22 16.46
C ARG A 346 32.13 -3.62 17.40
N SER A 347 31.91 -4.43 18.40
CA SER A 347 32.94 -4.81 19.39
C SER A 347 33.46 -6.24 19.31
N ILE A 348 33.03 -7.05 18.34
CA ILE A 348 33.40 -8.46 18.24
C ILE A 348 34.01 -8.76 16.87
N ALA A 349 34.97 -9.68 16.83
CA ALA A 349 35.79 -10.04 15.67
C ALA A 349 35.02 -10.09 14.32
N SER A 350 35.72 -9.72 13.24
CA SER A 350 35.20 -9.78 11.88
C SER A 350 34.62 -11.16 11.57
N PRO A 351 33.48 -11.24 10.81
CA PRO A 351 32.93 -12.50 10.38
C PRO A 351 33.94 -13.39 9.68
N ARG A 352 33.88 -14.69 9.92
CA ARG A 352 34.83 -15.67 9.37
C ARG A 352 34.66 -15.93 7.89
N GLN A 353 33.49 -15.60 7.35
CA GLN A 353 33.14 -15.77 5.93
C GLN A 353 32.16 -14.68 5.46
N SER A 354 32.01 -14.54 4.14
CA SER A 354 31.03 -13.59 3.57
C SER A 354 29.59 -14.08 3.73
N LEU A 355 28.63 -13.14 3.71
CA LEU A 355 27.21 -13.47 3.71
C LEU A 355 26.80 -14.36 2.53
N ALA A 356 27.43 -14.17 1.37
CA ALA A 356 27.20 -14.99 0.19
C ALA A 356 27.61 -16.45 0.42
N ALA A 357 28.80 -16.68 1.03
CA ALA A 357 29.26 -18.03 1.36
C ALA A 357 28.35 -18.71 2.40
N LEU A 358 27.94 -17.96 3.43
CA LEU A 358 26.98 -18.44 4.44
C LEU A 358 25.62 -18.84 3.82
N THR A 359 25.13 -18.05 2.88
CA THR A 359 23.86 -18.36 2.18
C THR A 359 23.95 -19.66 1.36
N VAL A 360 25.12 -19.98 0.81
CA VAL A 360 25.36 -21.25 0.10
C VAL A 360 25.31 -22.44 1.07
N GLU A 361 25.92 -22.30 2.25
CA GLU A 361 25.87 -23.36 3.29
C GLU A 361 24.44 -23.57 3.81
N TRP A 362 23.66 -22.50 3.98
CA TRP A 362 22.26 -22.60 4.33
C TRP A 362 21.46 -23.42 3.29
N ALA A 363 21.76 -23.25 2.00
CA ALA A 363 21.07 -24.00 0.96
C ALA A 363 21.22 -25.52 1.08
N GLY A 364 22.37 -25.99 1.58
CA GLY A 364 22.59 -27.40 1.88
C GLY A 364 21.66 -27.92 2.99
N ILE A 365 21.60 -27.24 4.12
CA ILE A 365 20.71 -27.58 5.24
C ILE A 365 19.23 -27.54 4.82
N LEU A 366 18.85 -26.58 4.03
CA LEU A 366 17.47 -26.43 3.56
C LEU A 366 17.07 -27.53 2.57
N ALA A 367 18.00 -27.95 1.70
CA ALA A 367 17.78 -29.04 0.76
C ALA A 367 17.58 -30.38 1.51
N GLU A 368 18.37 -30.67 2.52
CA GLU A 368 18.21 -31.85 3.38
C GLU A 368 16.86 -31.84 4.13
N ALA A 369 16.41 -30.64 4.55
CA ALA A 369 15.13 -30.45 5.21
C ALA A 369 13.93 -30.42 4.25
N GLN A 370 14.14 -30.54 2.95
CA GLN A 370 13.10 -30.47 1.90
C GLN A 370 12.31 -29.14 1.92
N GLY A 371 12.99 -28.04 2.18
CA GLY A 371 12.41 -26.70 2.16
C GLY A 371 12.50 -26.06 0.77
N ASP A 372 11.39 -25.56 0.27
CA ASP A 372 11.34 -24.81 -0.97
C ASP A 372 11.77 -23.35 -0.72
N VAL A 373 12.92 -22.95 -1.27
CA VAL A 373 13.43 -21.57 -1.16
C VAL A 373 12.73 -20.70 -2.19
N TRP A 374 11.92 -19.76 -1.71
CA TRP A 374 11.13 -18.87 -2.57
C TRP A 374 11.78 -17.52 -2.85
N GLU A 375 12.49 -16.99 -1.88
CA GLU A 375 13.24 -15.75 -2.05
C GLU A 375 14.65 -15.90 -1.51
N ARG A 376 15.60 -15.33 -2.25
CA ARG A 376 17.01 -15.22 -1.85
C ARG A 376 17.44 -13.77 -1.91
N GLY A 377 17.90 -13.24 -0.77
CA GLY A 377 18.67 -12.01 -0.70
C GLY A 377 20.08 -12.29 -0.18
N GLU A 378 20.93 -11.31 -0.18
CA GLU A 378 22.26 -11.41 0.45
C GLU A 378 22.08 -11.49 1.97
N GLY A 379 22.24 -12.69 2.51
CA GLY A 379 22.06 -12.97 3.94
C GLY A 379 20.59 -13.13 4.38
N SER A 380 19.62 -13.22 3.46
CA SER A 380 18.22 -13.45 3.81
C SER A 380 17.57 -14.50 2.92
N LEU A 381 16.67 -15.31 3.50
CA LEU A 381 15.89 -16.31 2.77
C LEU A 381 14.45 -16.36 3.28
N LEU A 382 13.53 -16.66 2.35
CA LEU A 382 12.16 -17.08 2.65
C LEU A 382 11.99 -18.52 2.16
N VAL A 383 11.64 -19.41 3.07
CA VAL A 383 11.55 -20.86 2.81
C VAL A 383 10.17 -21.36 3.22
N VAL A 384 9.63 -22.29 2.46
CA VAL A 384 8.29 -22.83 2.68
C VAL A 384 8.30 -24.35 2.64
N TRP A 385 7.53 -24.94 3.53
CA TRP A 385 7.22 -26.37 3.54
C TRP A 385 5.71 -26.57 3.42
N THR A 386 5.29 -27.40 2.48
CA THR A 386 3.93 -27.91 2.45
C THR A 386 3.77 -29.05 3.46
N ALA A 387 2.75 -28.98 4.30
CA ALA A 387 2.53 -29.98 5.35
C ALA A 387 1.71 -31.18 4.83
N SER A 388 2.15 -31.79 3.72
CA SER A 388 1.50 -32.97 3.11
C SER A 388 1.56 -34.21 4.00
N ASN A 389 2.60 -34.34 4.83
CA ASN A 389 2.85 -35.50 5.70
C ASN A 389 2.43 -35.28 7.16
N GLY A 390 1.71 -34.21 7.45
CA GLY A 390 1.27 -33.84 8.80
C GLY A 390 1.81 -32.50 9.27
N PHE A 391 0.91 -31.69 9.82
CA PHE A 391 1.22 -30.32 10.21
C PHE A 391 2.23 -30.22 11.35
N ARG A 392 2.06 -31.06 12.38
CA ARG A 392 2.95 -31.12 13.57
C ARG A 392 4.37 -31.53 13.20
N GLU A 393 4.51 -32.58 12.37
CA GLU A 393 5.81 -33.06 11.91
C GLU A 393 6.55 -32.02 11.12
N THR A 394 5.82 -31.30 10.21
CA THR A 394 6.40 -30.23 9.40
C THR A 394 6.86 -29.06 10.27
N VAL A 395 6.07 -28.64 11.26
CA VAL A 395 6.46 -27.53 12.18
C VAL A 395 7.73 -27.94 12.96
N SER A 396 7.78 -29.16 13.49
CA SER A 396 8.97 -29.66 14.24
C SER A 396 10.22 -29.70 13.35
N ARG A 397 10.09 -30.14 12.10
CA ARG A 397 11.18 -30.12 11.10
C ARG A 397 11.69 -28.72 10.83
N VAL A 398 10.78 -27.75 10.60
CA VAL A 398 11.16 -26.36 10.35
C VAL A 398 11.87 -25.74 11.54
N VAL A 399 11.41 -26.01 12.76
CA VAL A 399 12.07 -25.52 13.98
C VAL A 399 13.48 -26.12 14.12
N SER A 400 13.64 -27.42 13.92
CA SER A 400 14.96 -28.08 13.97
C SER A 400 15.90 -27.50 12.89
N THR A 401 15.37 -27.24 11.69
CA THR A 401 16.13 -26.63 10.61
C THR A 401 16.57 -25.20 10.97
N ALA A 402 15.66 -24.39 11.53
CA ALA A 402 15.98 -23.03 11.97
C ALA A 402 17.05 -23.03 13.09
N GLN A 403 16.99 -23.96 14.02
CA GLN A 403 18.02 -24.12 15.04
C GLN A 403 19.39 -24.53 14.46
N ALA A 404 19.39 -25.40 13.44
CA ALA A 404 20.65 -25.78 12.75
C ALA A 404 21.25 -24.56 12.00
N LEU A 405 20.43 -23.80 11.29
CA LEU A 405 20.84 -22.58 10.64
C LEU A 405 21.36 -21.53 11.64
N HIS A 406 20.71 -21.42 12.80
CA HIS A 406 21.13 -20.53 13.86
C HIS A 406 22.54 -20.87 14.39
N ARG A 407 22.80 -22.16 14.68
CA ARG A 407 24.12 -22.62 15.12
C ARG A 407 25.21 -22.33 14.09
N LEU A 408 24.97 -22.67 12.83
CA LEU A 408 25.91 -22.41 11.73
C LEU A 408 26.21 -20.90 11.59
N THR A 409 25.18 -20.08 11.64
CA THR A 409 25.30 -18.63 11.51
C THR A 409 26.13 -18.03 12.65
N GLN A 410 25.92 -18.48 13.88
CA GLN A 410 26.71 -18.06 15.04
C GLN A 410 28.20 -18.49 14.91
N GLN A 411 28.47 -19.71 14.43
CA GLN A 411 29.83 -20.19 14.19
C GLN A 411 30.57 -19.36 13.14
N SER A 412 29.83 -18.80 12.17
CA SER A 412 30.34 -17.91 11.13
C SER A 412 30.53 -16.46 11.59
N GLY A 413 30.13 -16.14 12.82
CA GLY A 413 30.28 -14.81 13.41
C GLY A 413 29.14 -13.85 13.08
N TYR A 414 28.02 -14.34 12.57
CA TYR A 414 26.80 -13.58 12.34
C TYR A 414 25.72 -13.88 13.38
N ARG A 415 24.70 -13.03 13.45
CA ARG A 415 23.47 -13.28 14.20
C ARG A 415 22.36 -13.67 13.23
N LEU A 416 21.62 -14.75 13.52
CA LEU A 416 20.44 -15.14 12.77
C LEU A 416 19.19 -14.68 13.49
N SER A 417 18.34 -13.95 12.78
CA SER A 417 16.97 -13.67 13.16
C SER A 417 16.03 -14.53 12.34
N ALA A 418 15.06 -15.17 12.97
CA ALA A 418 14.13 -16.04 12.29
C ALA A 418 12.70 -15.87 12.80
N GLY A 419 11.75 -15.90 11.86
CA GLY A 419 10.32 -15.95 12.12
C GLY A 419 9.72 -17.22 11.51
N ILE A 420 9.02 -18.03 12.30
CA ILE A 420 8.37 -19.27 11.88
C ILE A 420 6.86 -19.12 12.05
N ALA A 421 6.13 -19.19 10.95
CA ALA A 421 4.69 -19.03 10.92
C ALA A 421 4.00 -20.19 10.22
N PRO A 422 3.39 -21.12 10.97
CA PRO A 422 2.48 -22.11 10.41
C PRO A 422 1.15 -21.46 10.02
N GLY A 423 0.53 -21.97 8.95
CA GLY A 423 -0.76 -21.48 8.48
C GLY A 423 -1.28 -22.23 7.26
N VAL A 424 -2.18 -21.59 6.53
CA VAL A 424 -2.75 -22.11 5.29
C VAL A 424 -2.47 -21.14 4.17
N ALA A 425 -2.01 -21.64 3.04
CA ALA A 425 -1.75 -20.86 1.84
C ALA A 425 -2.18 -21.60 0.57
N ARG A 426 -2.48 -20.84 -0.50
CA ARG A 426 -2.68 -21.42 -1.82
C ARG A 426 -1.34 -21.50 -2.54
N ILE A 427 -0.89 -22.70 -2.83
CA ILE A 427 0.39 -22.98 -3.49
C ILE A 427 0.09 -23.48 -4.89
N ARG A 428 0.75 -22.92 -5.90
CA ARG A 428 0.63 -23.34 -7.29
C ARG A 428 1.24 -24.71 -7.49
N SER A 429 0.54 -25.59 -8.20
CA SER A 429 1.00 -26.95 -8.46
C SER A 429 2.13 -27.03 -9.50
N ASP A 430 2.35 -25.98 -10.31
CA ASP A 430 3.32 -25.94 -11.40
C ASP A 430 4.75 -25.58 -10.95
N ASN A 431 4.91 -24.83 -9.85
CA ASN A 431 6.21 -24.37 -9.39
C ASN A 431 6.35 -24.30 -7.86
N HIS A 432 5.40 -24.84 -7.11
CA HIS A 432 5.34 -24.84 -5.64
C HIS A 432 5.46 -23.45 -4.98
N ARG A 433 5.24 -22.39 -5.77
CA ARG A 433 5.21 -21.00 -5.25
C ARG A 433 3.81 -20.61 -4.79
N PRO A 434 3.68 -19.59 -3.91
CA PRO A 434 2.37 -19.08 -3.56
C PRO A 434 1.64 -18.61 -4.82
N ALA A 435 0.33 -18.78 -4.82
CA ALA A 435 -0.50 -18.00 -5.72
C ALA A 435 -0.24 -16.52 -5.40
N GLU A 436 -0.10 -15.71 -6.45
CA GLU A 436 0.30 -14.30 -6.34
C GLU A 436 -0.56 -13.52 -5.34
N GLY A 437 0.09 -12.70 -4.52
CA GLY A 437 -0.56 -11.99 -3.40
C GLY A 437 -0.61 -12.76 -2.07
N TRP A 438 -0.40 -14.10 -2.07
CA TRP A 438 -0.35 -14.90 -0.84
C TRP A 438 0.96 -14.75 -0.07
N GLU A 439 2.04 -14.37 -0.75
CA GLU A 439 3.34 -14.03 -0.16
C GLU A 439 3.29 -12.85 0.82
N LEU A 440 2.25 -12.01 0.73
CA LEU A 440 2.02 -10.84 1.56
C LEU A 440 0.93 -11.05 2.63
N ALA A 441 0.37 -12.26 2.75
CA ALA A 441 -0.73 -12.55 3.65
C ALA A 441 -0.45 -13.78 4.54
N GLY A 442 -1.18 -13.88 5.65
CA GLY A 442 -1.16 -15.04 6.53
C GLY A 442 0.24 -15.42 7.02
N PRO A 443 0.66 -16.67 6.82
CA PRO A 443 1.91 -17.19 7.39
C PRO A 443 3.16 -16.51 6.83
N PHE A 444 3.15 -16.00 5.58
CA PHE A 444 4.28 -15.31 4.96
C PHE A 444 4.53 -13.96 5.61
N TYR A 445 3.47 -13.17 5.77
CA TYR A 445 3.54 -11.89 6.46
C TYR A 445 4.01 -12.07 7.90
N LEU A 446 3.43 -13.02 8.62
CA LEU A 446 3.78 -13.29 10.02
C LEU A 446 5.24 -13.73 10.18
N ALA A 447 5.73 -14.61 9.31
CA ALA A 447 7.12 -15.06 9.37
C ALA A 447 8.11 -13.90 9.16
N ARG A 448 7.89 -13.07 8.14
CA ARG A 448 8.72 -11.89 7.87
C ARG A 448 8.63 -10.83 8.97
N TRP A 449 7.42 -10.59 9.47
CA TRP A 449 7.23 -9.64 10.57
C TRP A 449 7.94 -10.09 11.84
N MET A 450 7.86 -11.37 12.20
CA MET A 450 8.60 -11.93 13.34
C MET A 450 10.11 -11.89 13.14
N MET A 451 10.60 -12.19 11.93
CA MET A 451 12.01 -12.06 11.58
C MET A 451 12.50 -10.62 11.84
N ASN A 452 11.75 -9.63 11.43
CA ASN A 452 12.09 -8.22 11.64
C ASN A 452 12.06 -7.82 13.13
N LEU A 453 11.14 -8.37 13.94
CA LEU A 453 11.13 -8.16 15.39
C LEU A 453 12.37 -8.74 16.06
N SER A 454 12.85 -9.85 15.56
CA SER A 454 14.02 -10.55 16.12
C SER A 454 15.35 -10.04 15.57
N ALA A 455 15.35 -9.25 14.50
CA ALA A 455 16.53 -8.84 13.71
C ALA A 455 17.71 -8.33 14.55
N HIS A 456 17.43 -7.71 15.69
CA HIS A 456 18.47 -7.17 16.57
C HIS A 456 18.79 -8.05 17.78
N ARG A 457 18.10 -9.17 17.96
CA ARG A 457 18.23 -10.03 19.15
C ARG A 457 18.78 -11.43 18.87
N GLY A 458 18.85 -11.81 17.60
CA GLY A 458 19.34 -13.14 17.22
C GLY A 458 18.47 -14.28 17.75
N ARG A 459 17.14 -14.11 17.74
CA ARG A 459 16.16 -15.04 18.31
C ARG A 459 15.40 -15.79 17.24
N LEU A 460 14.95 -17.00 17.59
CA LEU A 460 14.02 -17.79 16.80
C LEU A 460 12.60 -17.57 17.35
N LEU A 461 11.74 -16.91 16.58
CA LEU A 461 10.37 -16.58 16.99
C LEU A 461 9.36 -17.51 16.31
N LEU A 462 8.35 -17.92 17.05
CA LEU A 462 7.29 -18.83 16.63
C LEU A 462 5.94 -18.30 17.09
N THR A 463 4.91 -18.45 16.25
CA THR A 463 3.54 -18.13 16.67
C THR A 463 3.03 -19.14 17.70
N GLU A 464 2.02 -18.78 18.50
CA GLU A 464 1.37 -19.67 19.46
C GLU A 464 0.85 -20.96 18.80
N VAL A 465 0.33 -20.84 17.57
CA VAL A 465 -0.14 -22.00 16.80
C VAL A 465 1.00 -22.98 16.53
N GLY A 466 2.18 -22.45 16.20
CA GLY A 466 3.39 -23.28 16.02
C GLY A 466 3.93 -23.81 17.33
N ALA A 467 3.96 -23.02 18.38
CA ALA A 467 4.45 -23.44 19.70
C ALA A 467 3.67 -24.64 20.28
N LYS A 468 2.36 -24.70 20.03
CA LYS A 468 1.50 -25.82 20.41
C LYS A 468 1.76 -27.11 19.62
N GLN A 469 2.53 -27.05 18.54
CA GLN A 469 2.83 -28.21 17.67
C GLN A 469 4.19 -28.83 17.91
N ILE A 470 5.03 -28.25 18.78
CA ILE A 470 6.37 -28.74 19.02
C ILE A 470 6.54 -29.18 20.48
N ASP A 471 7.45 -30.13 20.68
CA ASP A 471 7.84 -30.62 22.02
C ASP A 471 9.10 -29.88 22.56
N ALA A 472 9.65 -28.91 21.78
CA ALA A 472 10.79 -28.13 22.21
C ALA A 472 10.37 -27.07 23.25
N PRO A 473 11.23 -26.73 24.21
CA PRO A 473 10.93 -25.71 25.20
C PRO A 473 10.77 -24.36 24.51
N THR A 474 9.67 -23.64 24.81
CA THR A 474 9.41 -22.32 24.33
C THR A 474 9.12 -21.37 25.49
N VAL A 475 9.55 -20.13 25.34
CA VAL A 475 9.26 -19.06 26.30
C VAL A 475 8.28 -18.07 25.67
N MET A 476 7.15 -17.90 26.33
CA MET A 476 6.16 -16.89 25.88
C MET A 476 6.72 -15.49 26.10
N LEU A 477 6.89 -14.73 25.02
CA LEU A 477 7.41 -13.35 25.08
C LEU A 477 6.32 -12.33 25.37
N GLY A 478 5.05 -12.68 25.14
CA GLY A 478 3.90 -11.80 25.38
C GLY A 478 2.91 -11.75 24.24
N ARG A 479 1.88 -10.93 24.45
CA ARG A 479 0.82 -10.67 23.49
C ARG A 479 1.16 -9.37 22.72
N ILE A 480 1.47 -9.50 21.44
CA ILE A 480 1.90 -8.37 20.61
C ILE A 480 0.79 -8.00 19.65
N PRO A 481 0.44 -6.70 19.50
CA PRO A 481 -0.57 -6.26 18.57
C PRO A 481 -0.09 -6.46 17.12
N ILE A 482 -0.96 -6.99 16.28
CA ILE A 482 -0.84 -7.01 14.83
C ILE A 482 -1.95 -6.17 14.23
N GLN A 483 -1.85 -5.79 12.95
CA GLN A 483 -2.83 -4.92 12.30
C GLN A 483 -4.29 -5.32 12.57
N GLY A 484 -5.17 -4.33 12.74
CA GLY A 484 -6.62 -4.50 12.85
C GLY A 484 -7.12 -4.98 14.22
N ASN A 485 -6.60 -4.44 15.33
CA ASN A 485 -7.02 -4.82 16.70
C ASN A 485 -6.84 -6.31 17.03
N ARG A 486 -6.04 -7.02 16.23
CA ARG A 486 -5.69 -8.41 16.48
C ARG A 486 -4.41 -8.48 17.29
N TYR A 487 -4.27 -9.55 18.06
CA TYR A 487 -3.07 -9.83 18.85
C TYR A 487 -2.58 -11.21 18.53
N ILE A 488 -1.28 -11.40 18.58
CA ILE A 488 -0.64 -12.70 18.48
C ILE A 488 0.22 -12.95 19.72
N ASN A 489 0.15 -14.14 20.24
CA ASN A 489 1.08 -14.58 21.26
C ASN A 489 2.35 -15.10 20.57
N LEU A 490 3.49 -14.51 20.93
CA LEU A 490 4.78 -14.93 20.43
C LEU A 490 5.52 -15.76 21.45
N HIS A 491 6.19 -16.77 20.92
CA HIS A 491 7.05 -17.67 21.67
C HIS A 491 8.46 -17.61 21.09
N GLU A 492 9.46 -17.61 21.95
CA GLU A 492 10.85 -17.82 21.58
C GLU A 492 11.15 -19.32 21.72
N VAL A 493 11.80 -19.90 20.72
CA VAL A 493 12.30 -21.28 20.78
C VAL A 493 13.65 -21.22 21.47
N ALA A 494 13.79 -22.01 22.54
CA ALA A 494 15.02 -22.08 23.30
C ALA A 494 16.16 -22.79 22.54
#